data_bc2073fbb69eb48aaf2c341ed7375c00
#
_entry.id   bc2073fbb69eb48aaf2c341ed7375c00
#
_cell.length_a   1.000
_cell.length_b   1.000
_cell.length_c   1.000
_cell.angle_alpha   90.00
_cell.angle_beta   90.00
_cell.angle_gamma   90.00
#
_symmetry.space_group_name_H-M   'P 1'
#
loop_
_entity.id
_entity.type
_entity.pdbx_description
1 polymer ?
#
loop_
_entity_poly.entity_id
_entity_poly.type
_entity_poly.pdbx_seq_one_letter_code
_entity_poly.pdbx_strand_id
1 'polypeptide(L)'
;NFDLNRDWAWQTQIESRRRVSVYNEWMPQIHVDYHEQGLNQPYYFAPAVQPYHDVITSWQREFQSTIGKNHAKYFDAKGWLFFTKEVFDLYYPSYGDTYPTYNGAIGMTYEQGGGGAGGAAVINDEGDTLTLFDRANHHFTTSLSTIEISSINAGKLIKEFRKFFNDAVSTGIGEYKSYVIKNNPKDKERVESLLELLNKNGIQYGTGSGTGKGYNYNSGKEESFSFSNDIVINAVQPRSAMVKVLFEPKAKLVDSATYDITAWALPYA
;
A
#
# COMPACT_ATOMS: atom_id res chain seq x y z
N ASN A 1 21.69 -1.36 -7.84
CA ASN A 1 20.80 -1.63 -6.70
C ASN A 1 19.36 -1.39 -7.15
N PHE A 2 18.47 -2.30 -6.77
CA PHE A 2 17.04 -2.18 -7.00
C PHE A 2 16.35 -1.88 -5.65
N ASP A 3 15.45 -0.89 -5.63
CA ASP A 3 14.72 -0.55 -4.41
C ASP A 3 13.54 -1.52 -4.22
N LEU A 4 13.67 -2.43 -3.28
CA LEU A 4 12.65 -3.42 -2.96
C LEU A 4 11.39 -2.80 -2.34
N ASN A 5 11.48 -1.57 -1.81
CA ASN A 5 10.31 -0.82 -1.35
C ASN A 5 9.58 -0.08 -2.48
N ARG A 6 9.87 -0.41 -3.74
CA ARG A 6 9.11 -0.05 -4.94
C ARG A 6 8.57 -1.27 -5.67
N ASP A 7 8.65 -2.46 -5.07
CA ASP A 7 8.39 -3.74 -5.75
C ASP A 7 7.37 -4.65 -5.03
N TRP A 8 6.61 -4.13 -4.08
CA TRP A 8 5.62 -4.92 -3.36
C TRP A 8 4.50 -5.44 -4.26
N ALA A 9 3.85 -4.59 -5.05
CA ALA A 9 2.80 -5.01 -5.97
C ALA A 9 3.36 -5.69 -7.22
N TRP A 10 4.48 -5.21 -7.73
CA TRP A 10 5.04 -5.66 -9.02
C TRP A 10 5.80 -6.97 -8.93
N GLN A 11 6.48 -7.23 -7.80
CA GLN A 11 7.17 -8.49 -7.52
C GLN A 11 8.13 -8.91 -8.66
N THR A 12 8.88 -7.96 -9.18
CA THR A 12 9.85 -8.17 -10.26
C THR A 12 11.08 -8.91 -9.75
N GLN A 13 11.48 -8.63 -8.49
CA GLN A 13 12.63 -9.23 -7.84
C GLN A 13 12.25 -10.50 -7.06
N ILE A 14 13.16 -11.44 -6.98
CA ILE A 14 12.94 -12.70 -6.26
C ILE A 14 12.69 -12.49 -4.76
N GLU A 15 13.35 -11.51 -4.16
CA GLU A 15 13.18 -11.11 -2.77
C GLU A 15 11.75 -10.62 -2.50
N SER A 16 11.23 -9.77 -3.37
CA SER A 16 9.85 -9.27 -3.28
C SER A 16 8.83 -10.41 -3.42
N ARG A 17 9.04 -11.31 -4.40
CA ARG A 17 8.16 -12.48 -4.58
C ARG A 17 8.10 -13.35 -3.33
N ARG A 18 9.25 -13.62 -2.70
CA ARG A 18 9.32 -14.43 -1.49
C ARG A 18 8.66 -13.74 -0.30
N ARG A 19 8.96 -12.46 -0.09
CA ARG A 19 8.37 -11.66 0.98
C ARG A 19 6.84 -11.57 0.85
N VAL A 20 6.34 -11.21 -0.33
CA VAL A 20 4.90 -11.02 -0.57
C VAL A 20 4.15 -12.36 -0.52
N SER A 21 4.77 -13.47 -0.95
CA SER A 21 4.18 -14.81 -0.77
C SER A 21 3.88 -15.09 0.71
N VAL A 22 4.86 -14.89 1.59
CA VAL A 22 4.67 -15.07 3.04
C VAL A 22 3.65 -14.07 3.60
N TYR A 23 3.73 -12.79 3.18
CA TYR A 23 2.76 -11.78 3.57
C TYR A 23 1.32 -12.19 3.23
N ASN A 24 1.10 -12.71 2.02
CA ASN A 24 -0.23 -13.14 1.56
C ASN A 24 -0.78 -14.37 2.29
N GLU A 25 0.08 -15.20 2.86
CA GLU A 25 -0.35 -16.31 3.73
C GLU A 25 -0.82 -15.82 5.11
N TRP A 26 -0.13 -14.82 5.67
CA TRP A 26 -0.43 -14.29 7.01
C TRP A 26 -1.53 -13.24 7.02
N MET A 27 -1.54 -12.33 6.05
CA MET A 27 -2.50 -11.22 5.94
C MET A 27 -2.74 -10.51 7.29
N PRO A 28 -1.72 -9.86 7.87
CA PRO A 28 -1.84 -9.26 9.18
C PRO A 28 -2.77 -8.04 9.17
N GLN A 29 -3.45 -7.76 10.30
CA GLN A 29 -4.30 -6.58 10.45
C GLN A 29 -3.50 -5.29 10.65
N ILE A 30 -2.27 -5.40 11.13
CA ILE A 30 -1.30 -4.31 11.31
C ILE A 30 -0.01 -4.69 10.60
N HIS A 31 0.51 -3.76 9.83
CA HIS A 31 1.81 -3.90 9.18
C HIS A 31 2.62 -2.63 9.36
N VAL A 32 3.86 -2.76 9.78
CA VAL A 32 4.79 -1.64 9.94
C VAL A 32 6.05 -1.92 9.13
N ASP A 33 6.41 -0.98 8.28
CA ASP A 33 7.65 -0.96 7.53
C ASP A 33 8.62 0.01 8.22
N TYR A 34 9.72 -0.52 8.76
CA TYR A 34 10.71 0.25 9.51
C TYR A 34 11.83 0.69 8.59
N HIS A 35 12.07 1.99 8.56
CA HIS A 35 13.03 2.65 7.68
C HIS A 35 13.91 3.64 8.43
N GLU A 36 14.95 4.10 7.73
CA GLU A 36 15.78 5.22 8.13
C GLU A 36 15.80 6.28 7.04
N GLN A 37 15.66 7.53 7.44
CA GLN A 37 15.69 8.73 6.60
C GLN A 37 16.93 9.61 6.88
N GLY A 38 17.00 10.77 6.24
CA GLY A 38 18.13 11.70 6.37
C GLY A 38 18.52 12.01 7.81
N LEU A 39 19.82 12.21 8.06
CA LEU A 39 20.42 12.37 9.38
C LEU A 39 19.74 13.42 10.26
N ASN A 40 19.39 14.56 9.67
CA ASN A 40 18.86 15.73 10.38
C ASN A 40 17.33 15.73 10.52
N GLN A 41 16.68 14.62 10.09
CA GLN A 41 15.22 14.54 10.17
C GLN A 41 14.79 14.01 11.55
N PRO A 42 13.76 14.64 12.18
CA PRO A 42 13.08 14.04 13.33
C PRO A 42 12.48 12.66 12.99
N TYR A 43 12.09 11.92 14.01
CA TYR A 43 11.44 10.62 13.78
C TYR A 43 10.08 10.82 13.10
N TYR A 44 9.76 9.97 12.10
CA TYR A 44 8.45 9.95 11.46
C TYR A 44 7.65 8.72 11.88
N PHE A 45 6.34 8.93 12.12
CA PHE A 45 5.34 7.88 12.25
C PHE A 45 3.95 8.33 11.75
N ALA A 46 3.06 7.36 11.55
CA ALA A 46 1.69 7.61 11.11
C ALA A 46 0.94 8.68 11.96
N PRO A 47 -0.06 9.36 11.43
CA PRO A 47 -0.67 9.13 10.12
C PRO A 47 0.10 9.75 8.96
N ALA A 48 -0.02 9.10 7.79
CA ALA A 48 0.56 9.56 6.54
C ALA A 48 -0.08 10.87 6.03
N VAL A 49 0.56 11.52 5.05
CA VAL A 49 0.02 12.69 4.36
C VAL A 49 -0.83 12.27 3.15
N GLN A 50 -1.65 13.16 2.63
CA GLN A 50 -2.28 13.02 1.31
C GLN A 50 -1.20 13.06 0.20
N PRO A 51 -1.43 12.40 -0.96
CA PRO A 51 -2.71 11.77 -1.36
C PRO A 51 -2.91 10.37 -0.78
N TYR A 52 -4.17 10.05 -0.49
CA TYR A 52 -4.62 8.68 -0.24
C TYR A 52 -5.43 8.19 -1.42
N HIS A 53 -5.24 6.94 -1.80
CA HIS A 53 -6.16 6.31 -2.73
C HIS A 53 -7.53 6.10 -2.06
N ASP A 54 -8.63 6.26 -2.80
CA ASP A 54 -9.98 6.20 -2.26
C ASP A 54 -10.42 4.79 -1.81
N VAL A 55 -9.66 3.74 -2.12
CA VAL A 55 -9.87 2.40 -1.57
C VAL A 55 -9.50 2.30 -0.09
N ILE A 56 -8.69 3.23 0.43
CA ILE A 56 -8.31 3.29 1.84
C ILE A 56 -9.51 3.76 2.65
N THR A 57 -10.02 2.90 3.49
CA THR A 57 -11.23 3.16 4.26
C THR A 57 -11.02 4.26 5.30
N SER A 58 -12.11 4.93 5.71
CA SER A 58 -12.06 5.91 6.81
C SER A 58 -11.52 5.28 8.09
N TRP A 59 -11.91 4.03 8.38
CA TRP A 59 -11.38 3.28 9.51
C TRP A 59 -9.86 3.15 9.51
N GLN A 60 -9.26 2.78 8.37
CA GLN A 60 -7.79 2.65 8.27
C GLN A 60 -7.11 3.98 8.56
N ARG A 61 -7.60 5.08 8.00
CA ARG A 61 -7.08 6.43 8.23
C ARG A 61 -7.23 6.91 9.68
N GLU A 62 -8.38 6.67 10.28
CA GLU A 62 -8.67 7.01 11.68
C GLU A 62 -7.77 6.22 12.64
N PHE A 63 -7.56 4.95 12.34
CA PHE A 63 -6.74 4.12 13.22
C PHE A 63 -5.25 4.45 13.14
N GLN A 64 -4.73 4.85 11.98
CA GLN A 64 -3.39 5.44 11.87
C GLN A 64 -3.25 6.66 12.79
N SER A 65 -4.24 7.54 12.82
CA SER A 65 -4.25 8.69 13.73
C SER A 65 -4.31 8.26 15.21
N THR A 66 -4.99 7.17 15.51
CA THR A 66 -5.06 6.61 16.88
C THR A 66 -3.70 6.07 17.32
N ILE A 67 -3.01 5.34 16.44
CA ILE A 67 -1.66 4.84 16.68
C ILE A 67 -0.68 6.00 16.85
N GLY A 68 -0.71 7.00 15.94
CA GLY A 68 0.17 8.16 16.00
C GLY A 68 0.03 8.96 17.28
N LYS A 69 -1.19 9.17 17.79
CA LYS A 69 -1.42 9.80 19.09
C LYS A 69 -0.81 9.01 20.26
N ASN A 70 -0.85 7.69 20.19
CA ASN A 70 -0.22 6.87 21.22
C ASN A 70 1.32 6.95 21.15
N HIS A 71 1.90 7.03 19.95
CA HIS A 71 3.33 7.27 19.79
C HIS A 71 3.74 8.64 20.32
N ALA A 72 3.01 9.70 19.95
CA ALA A 72 3.26 11.06 20.41
C ALA A 72 3.33 11.14 21.95
N LYS A 73 2.42 10.48 22.66
CA LYS A 73 2.44 10.39 24.12
C LYS A 73 3.79 9.92 24.68
N TYR A 74 4.41 8.93 24.05
CA TYR A 74 5.71 8.40 24.50
C TYR A 74 6.88 9.28 24.10
N PHE A 75 6.83 9.85 22.89
CA PHE A 75 7.86 10.76 22.39
C PHE A 75 7.88 12.07 23.16
N ASP A 76 6.71 12.68 23.40
CA ASP A 76 6.57 13.91 24.22
C ASP A 76 7.10 13.69 25.64
N ALA A 77 6.78 12.54 26.26
CA ALA A 77 7.27 12.21 27.60
C ALA A 77 8.80 12.08 27.69
N LYS A 78 9.47 11.82 26.57
CA LYS A 78 10.93 11.70 26.46
C LYS A 78 11.59 12.93 25.87
N GLY A 79 10.82 13.91 25.40
CA GLY A 79 11.34 15.08 24.68
C GLY A 79 11.94 14.73 23.31
N TRP A 80 11.52 13.64 22.71
CA TRP A 80 11.99 13.24 21.39
C TRP A 80 11.21 13.93 20.28
N LEU A 81 11.93 14.46 19.30
CA LEU A 81 11.32 15.14 18.16
C LEU A 81 10.72 14.14 17.18
N PHE A 82 9.55 14.47 16.66
CA PHE A 82 8.85 13.69 15.64
C PHE A 82 8.00 14.57 14.74
N PHE A 83 7.60 14.01 13.60
CA PHE A 83 6.60 14.62 12.73
C PHE A 83 5.63 13.57 12.16
N THR A 84 4.50 14.04 11.67
CA THR A 84 3.45 13.25 11.05
C THR A 84 2.80 14.04 9.93
N LYS A 85 2.09 13.38 9.00
CA LYS A 85 1.33 14.02 7.92
C LYS A 85 2.17 14.91 6.99
N GLU A 86 3.41 14.55 6.82
CA GLU A 86 4.33 15.18 5.91
C GLU A 86 5.11 14.11 5.13
N VAL A 87 5.58 14.42 3.92
CA VAL A 87 6.42 13.61 3.05
C VAL A 87 5.76 12.31 2.59
N PHE A 88 5.46 11.40 3.51
CA PHE A 88 5.06 10.01 3.19
C PHE A 88 3.56 9.88 2.99
N ASP A 89 3.14 9.58 1.76
CA ASP A 89 1.75 9.34 1.37
C ASP A 89 1.39 7.83 1.32
N LEU A 90 0.12 7.52 1.05
CA LEU A 90 -0.38 6.15 0.86
C LEU A 90 -1.10 6.02 -0.49
N TYR A 91 -0.36 6.25 -1.57
CA TYR A 91 -0.95 6.21 -2.91
C TYR A 91 -0.31 5.14 -3.81
N TYR A 92 1.01 5.11 -3.91
CA TYR A 92 1.68 4.17 -4.79
C TYR A 92 1.56 2.72 -4.28
N PRO A 93 1.01 1.77 -5.08
CA PRO A 93 0.64 0.43 -4.59
C PRO A 93 1.81 -0.47 -4.19
N SER A 94 3.02 -0.04 -4.44
CA SER A 94 4.19 -0.90 -4.29
C SER A 94 5.15 -0.48 -3.18
N TYR A 95 4.68 0.39 -2.26
CA TYR A 95 5.35 0.65 -0.98
C TYR A 95 5.00 -0.41 0.07
N GLY A 96 5.89 -0.57 1.06
CA GLY A 96 5.73 -1.53 2.14
C GLY A 96 4.60 -1.22 3.13
N ASP A 97 4.07 -0.03 3.13
CA ASP A 97 2.89 0.38 3.91
C ASP A 97 1.61 0.40 3.07
N THR A 98 1.70 0.85 1.82
CA THR A 98 0.54 1.02 0.95
C THR A 98 0.00 -0.31 0.43
N TYR A 99 0.87 -1.23 0.01
CA TYR A 99 0.46 -2.57 -0.41
C TYR A 99 -0.33 -3.31 0.68
N PRO A 100 0.15 -3.40 1.94
CA PRO A 100 -0.64 -3.93 3.04
C PRO A 100 -1.97 -3.21 3.25
N THR A 101 -1.99 -1.89 3.12
CA THR A 101 -3.21 -1.08 3.30
C THR A 101 -4.26 -1.40 2.24
N TYR A 102 -3.88 -1.62 0.99
CA TYR A 102 -4.77 -2.06 -0.09
C TYR A 102 -5.24 -3.52 0.07
N ASN A 103 -4.60 -4.27 0.95
CA ASN A 103 -4.97 -5.63 1.33
C ASN A 103 -5.65 -5.71 2.71
N GLY A 104 -6.18 -4.59 3.21
CA GLY A 104 -7.02 -4.52 4.40
C GLY A 104 -6.28 -4.26 5.72
N ALA A 105 -4.96 -4.27 5.73
CA ALA A 105 -4.19 -3.93 6.92
C ALA A 105 -4.21 -2.43 7.25
N ILE A 106 -3.81 -2.08 8.45
CA ILE A 106 -3.32 -0.74 8.78
C ILE A 106 -1.83 -0.75 8.47
N GLY A 107 -1.48 -0.36 7.26
CA GLY A 107 -0.08 -0.26 6.82
C GLY A 107 0.52 1.08 7.23
N MET A 108 1.74 1.08 7.70
CA MET A 108 2.44 2.28 8.18
C MET A 108 3.93 2.17 7.91
N THR A 109 4.55 3.31 7.64
CA THR A 109 6.00 3.48 7.64
C THR A 109 6.42 4.24 8.90
N TYR A 110 7.51 3.81 9.53
CA TYR A 110 8.20 4.53 10.60
C TYR A 110 9.63 4.81 10.15
N GLU A 111 10.04 6.08 10.24
CA GLU A 111 11.34 6.53 9.73
C GLU A 111 12.19 7.13 10.84
N GLN A 112 13.36 6.57 11.05
CA GLN A 112 14.34 7.07 11.99
C GLN A 112 15.37 7.94 11.25
N GLY A 113 15.70 9.11 11.77
CA GLY A 113 16.86 9.87 11.29
C GLY A 113 18.17 9.10 11.47
N GLY A 114 19.15 9.31 10.59
CA GLY A 114 20.47 8.69 10.67
C GLY A 114 20.83 7.78 9.51
N GLY A 115 19.90 7.52 8.59
CA GLY A 115 20.13 6.70 7.39
C GLY A 115 21.30 7.20 6.56
N GLY A 116 22.14 6.27 6.08
CA GLY A 116 23.33 6.58 5.30
C GLY A 116 24.54 7.08 6.08
N ALA A 117 24.35 7.67 7.26
CA ALA A 117 25.46 8.13 8.12
C ALA A 117 26.00 7.00 9.02
N GLY A 118 25.16 6.00 9.32
CA GLY A 118 25.53 4.76 9.98
C GLY A 118 26.30 4.88 11.29
N GLY A 119 26.79 3.75 11.78
CA GLY A 119 27.72 3.70 12.90
C GLY A 119 27.07 3.85 14.28
N ALA A 120 27.93 3.90 15.30
CA ALA A 120 27.51 3.91 16.69
C ALA A 120 26.97 5.26 17.16
N ALA A 121 27.44 6.35 16.56
CA ALA A 121 27.00 7.72 16.85
C ALA A 121 27.31 8.65 15.68
N VAL A 122 26.47 9.67 15.50
CA VAL A 122 26.66 10.72 14.50
C VAL A 122 26.16 12.05 15.08
N ILE A 123 26.82 13.16 14.70
CA ILE A 123 26.41 14.50 15.11
C ILE A 123 25.55 15.08 13.99
N ASN A 124 24.35 15.57 14.33
CA ASN A 124 23.45 16.25 13.40
C ASN A 124 23.86 17.73 13.22
N ASP A 125 23.19 18.44 12.30
CA ASP A 125 23.50 19.86 12.01
C ASP A 125 23.21 20.80 13.18
N GLU A 126 22.37 20.39 14.13
CA GLU A 126 22.06 21.13 15.35
C GLU A 126 23.11 20.91 16.45
N GLY A 127 24.05 20.01 16.23
CA GLY A 127 25.13 19.67 17.17
C GLY A 127 24.77 18.57 18.17
N ASP A 128 23.59 17.96 18.05
CA ASP A 128 23.17 16.85 18.89
C ASP A 128 23.79 15.53 18.41
N THR A 129 24.12 14.67 19.35
CA THR A 129 24.65 13.34 19.04
C THR A 129 23.53 12.32 19.01
N LEU A 130 23.25 11.79 17.82
CA LEU A 130 22.32 10.68 17.61
C LEU A 130 23.09 9.35 17.64
N THR A 131 22.85 8.54 18.67
CA THR A 131 23.51 7.26 18.84
C THR A 131 22.70 6.10 18.23
N LEU A 132 23.36 4.97 17.98
CA LEU A 132 22.67 3.73 17.61
C LEU A 132 21.66 3.30 18.69
N PHE A 133 21.97 3.54 19.96
CA PHE A 133 21.06 3.26 21.08
C PHE A 133 19.77 4.11 20.97
N ASP A 134 19.88 5.40 20.67
CA ASP A 134 18.72 6.29 20.50
C ASP A 134 17.85 5.81 19.35
N ARG A 135 18.46 5.53 18.20
CA ARG A 135 17.75 5.02 17.02
C ARG A 135 17.01 3.71 17.29
N ALA A 136 17.68 2.75 17.92
CA ALA A 136 17.07 1.49 18.32
C ALA A 136 15.93 1.69 19.33
N ASN A 137 16.11 2.61 20.30
CA ASN A 137 15.13 2.88 21.35
C ASN A 137 13.88 3.57 20.81
N HIS A 138 14.02 4.46 19.82
CA HIS A 138 12.88 5.07 19.14
C HIS A 138 12.02 4.02 18.43
N HIS A 139 12.64 3.15 17.61
CA HIS A 139 11.94 2.04 16.95
C HIS A 139 11.33 1.05 17.93
N PHE A 140 12.05 0.72 19.00
CA PHE A 140 11.52 -0.16 20.07
C PHE A 140 10.29 0.45 20.74
N THR A 141 10.32 1.75 21.03
CA THR A 141 9.22 2.46 21.67
C THR A 141 7.98 2.50 20.77
N THR A 142 8.14 2.82 19.48
CA THR A 142 7.02 2.78 18.53
C THR A 142 6.48 1.38 18.31
N SER A 143 7.33 0.35 18.36
CA SER A 143 6.92 -1.06 18.30
C SER A 143 6.02 -1.42 19.47
N LEU A 144 6.45 -1.14 20.69
CA LEU A 144 5.65 -1.41 21.90
C LEU A 144 4.34 -0.62 21.92
N SER A 145 4.39 0.65 21.53
CA SER A 145 3.22 1.52 21.42
C SER A 145 2.22 1.00 20.37
N THR A 146 2.70 0.46 19.24
CA THR A 146 1.86 -0.19 18.22
C THR A 146 1.17 -1.43 18.80
N ILE A 147 1.91 -2.28 19.50
CA ILE A 147 1.37 -3.49 20.14
C ILE A 147 0.32 -3.12 21.21
N GLU A 148 0.62 -2.15 22.07
CA GLU A 148 -0.28 -1.66 23.11
C GLU A 148 -1.62 -1.22 22.52
N ILE A 149 -1.61 -0.27 21.60
CA ILE A 149 -2.84 0.30 21.04
C ILE A 149 -3.62 -0.71 20.19
N SER A 150 -2.91 -1.60 19.50
CA SER A 150 -3.51 -2.69 18.74
C SER A 150 -4.17 -3.72 19.65
N SER A 151 -3.56 -4.06 20.77
CA SER A 151 -4.13 -4.96 21.76
C SER A 151 -5.41 -4.39 22.38
N ILE A 152 -5.39 -3.12 22.77
CA ILE A 152 -6.57 -2.43 23.32
C ILE A 152 -7.74 -2.42 22.31
N ASN A 153 -7.44 -2.35 21.02
CA ASN A 153 -8.43 -2.27 19.95
C ASN A 153 -8.61 -3.59 19.16
N ALA A 154 -8.10 -4.72 19.65
CA ALA A 154 -8.05 -5.98 18.91
C ALA A 154 -9.41 -6.42 18.34
N GLY A 155 -10.47 -6.33 19.15
CA GLY A 155 -11.82 -6.68 18.69
C GLY A 155 -12.32 -5.82 17.52
N LYS A 156 -12.02 -4.52 17.54
CA LYS A 156 -12.39 -3.59 16.47
C LYS A 156 -11.54 -3.83 15.23
N LEU A 157 -10.23 -4.05 15.38
CA LEU A 157 -9.32 -4.39 14.29
C LEU A 157 -9.80 -5.62 13.51
N ILE A 158 -10.12 -6.70 14.21
CA ILE A 158 -10.63 -7.94 13.58
C ILE A 158 -11.97 -7.69 12.88
N LYS A 159 -12.88 -6.95 13.51
CA LYS A 159 -14.19 -6.61 12.94
C LYS A 159 -14.05 -5.81 11.63
N GLU A 160 -13.25 -4.77 11.63
CA GLU A 160 -13.07 -3.89 10.47
C GLU A 160 -12.26 -4.57 9.35
N PHE A 161 -11.27 -5.39 9.70
CA PHE A 161 -10.55 -6.23 8.73
C PHE A 161 -11.52 -7.23 8.05
N ARG A 162 -12.37 -7.89 8.83
CA ARG A 162 -13.40 -8.78 8.28
C ARG A 162 -14.41 -8.01 7.41
N LYS A 163 -14.79 -6.80 7.82
CA LYS A 163 -15.68 -5.95 7.05
C LYS A 163 -15.08 -5.59 5.69
N PHE A 164 -13.79 -5.25 5.63
CA PHE A 164 -13.08 -4.94 4.39
C PHE A 164 -13.25 -6.05 3.35
N PHE A 165 -13.04 -7.32 3.74
CA PHE A 165 -13.21 -8.45 2.81
C PHE A 165 -14.68 -8.78 2.52
N ASN A 166 -15.58 -8.62 3.50
CA ASN A 166 -17.00 -8.82 3.26
C ASN A 166 -17.55 -7.82 2.22
N ASP A 167 -17.17 -6.56 2.32
CA ASP A 167 -17.55 -5.53 1.34
C ASP A 167 -16.97 -5.87 -0.04
N ALA A 168 -15.73 -6.32 -0.11
CA ALA A 168 -15.05 -6.74 -1.34
C ALA A 168 -15.77 -7.88 -2.08
N VAL A 169 -16.27 -8.88 -1.36
CA VAL A 169 -16.93 -10.07 -1.96
C VAL A 169 -18.45 -9.93 -2.10
N SER A 170 -19.06 -8.90 -1.50
CA SER A 170 -20.51 -8.66 -1.63
C SER A 170 -20.84 -7.74 -2.79
N THR A 171 -20.20 -6.58 -2.85
CA THR A 171 -20.51 -5.54 -3.85
C THR A 171 -19.35 -5.19 -4.76
N GLY A 172 -18.13 -5.58 -4.39
CA GLY A 172 -16.90 -5.09 -4.99
C GLY A 172 -16.62 -3.62 -4.69
N ILE A 173 -15.36 -3.23 -4.83
CA ILE A 173 -14.91 -1.86 -4.60
C ILE A 173 -14.76 -1.16 -5.95
N GLY A 174 -15.30 0.06 -6.06
CA GLY A 174 -15.23 0.89 -7.25
C GLY A 174 -16.46 0.84 -8.15
N GLU A 175 -16.39 1.64 -9.19
CA GLU A 175 -17.48 1.84 -10.15
C GLU A 175 -17.63 0.64 -11.11
N TYR A 176 -16.50 0.18 -11.66
CA TYR A 176 -16.49 -0.92 -12.60
C TYR A 176 -16.55 -2.27 -11.86
N LYS A 177 -17.44 -3.15 -12.33
CA LYS A 177 -17.66 -4.48 -11.71
C LYS A 177 -16.86 -5.59 -12.37
N SER A 178 -16.29 -5.33 -13.55
CA SER A 178 -15.37 -6.24 -14.23
C SER A 178 -14.49 -5.47 -15.20
N TYR A 179 -13.35 -6.06 -15.50
CA TYR A 179 -12.42 -5.59 -16.52
C TYR A 179 -12.23 -6.70 -17.54
N VAL A 180 -12.26 -6.35 -18.82
CA VAL A 180 -12.14 -7.29 -19.93
C VAL A 180 -10.86 -6.98 -20.70
N ILE A 181 -9.98 -7.97 -20.78
CA ILE A 181 -8.73 -7.88 -21.55
C ILE A 181 -8.88 -8.73 -22.80
N LYS A 182 -8.72 -8.08 -23.94
CA LYS A 182 -8.83 -8.75 -25.23
C LYS A 182 -7.70 -9.77 -25.40
N ASN A 183 -8.08 -11.01 -25.66
CA ASN A 183 -7.14 -12.09 -25.95
C ASN A 183 -6.62 -11.98 -27.39
N ASN A 184 -5.75 -10.98 -27.65
CA ASN A 184 -5.15 -10.75 -28.95
C ASN A 184 -3.85 -11.55 -29.09
N PRO A 185 -3.71 -12.44 -30.08
CA PRO A 185 -2.49 -13.18 -30.31
C PRO A 185 -1.21 -12.36 -30.48
N LYS A 186 -1.33 -11.10 -30.91
CA LYS A 186 -0.20 -10.18 -31.05
C LYS A 186 0.33 -9.65 -29.71
N ASP A 187 -0.49 -9.72 -28.68
CA ASP A 187 -0.18 -9.24 -27.32
C ASP A 187 0.01 -10.40 -26.32
N LYS A 188 0.16 -11.61 -26.80
CA LYS A 188 0.19 -12.82 -25.97
C LYS A 188 1.17 -12.73 -24.80
N GLU A 189 2.42 -12.34 -25.06
CA GLU A 189 3.46 -12.26 -24.02
C GLU A 189 3.13 -11.19 -22.96
N ARG A 190 2.56 -10.06 -23.38
CA ARG A 190 2.11 -9.00 -22.50
C ARG A 190 0.96 -9.48 -21.62
N VAL A 191 -0.01 -10.15 -22.20
CA VAL A 191 -1.14 -10.72 -21.47
C VAL A 191 -0.67 -11.78 -20.48
N GLU A 192 0.22 -12.70 -20.89
CA GLU A 192 0.81 -13.69 -19.98
C GLU A 192 1.54 -13.05 -18.80
N SER A 193 2.31 -11.98 -19.04
CA SER A 193 2.98 -11.23 -17.97
C SER A 193 1.99 -10.57 -17.00
N LEU A 194 0.89 -10.03 -17.52
CA LEU A 194 -0.18 -9.51 -16.69
C LEU A 194 -0.85 -10.60 -15.85
N LEU A 195 -1.18 -11.74 -16.44
CA LEU A 195 -1.77 -12.87 -15.72
C LEU A 195 -0.84 -13.39 -14.61
N GLU A 196 0.47 -13.44 -14.87
CA GLU A 196 1.46 -13.74 -13.84
C GLU A 196 1.42 -12.73 -12.68
N LEU A 197 1.34 -11.44 -12.98
CA LEU A 197 1.19 -10.39 -11.97
C LEU A 197 -0.09 -10.56 -11.14
N LEU A 198 -1.22 -10.86 -11.79
CA LEU A 198 -2.49 -11.11 -11.10
C LEU A 198 -2.37 -12.31 -10.15
N ASN A 199 -1.79 -13.42 -10.62
CA ASN A 199 -1.57 -14.60 -9.81
C ASN A 199 -0.71 -14.31 -8.58
N LYS A 200 0.39 -13.56 -8.73
CA LYS A 200 1.27 -13.15 -7.63
C LYS A 200 0.53 -12.32 -6.56
N ASN A 201 -0.45 -11.54 -6.99
CA ASN A 201 -1.27 -10.72 -6.09
C ASN A 201 -2.56 -11.43 -5.61
N GLY A 202 -2.78 -12.69 -5.98
CA GLY A 202 -3.96 -13.46 -5.61
C GLY A 202 -5.26 -12.92 -6.23
N ILE A 203 -5.17 -12.21 -7.36
CA ILE A 203 -6.32 -11.69 -8.11
C ILE A 203 -6.86 -12.79 -9.02
N GLN A 204 -8.15 -13.07 -8.88
CA GLN A 204 -8.85 -14.09 -9.66
C GLN A 204 -9.31 -13.52 -11.00
N TYR A 205 -9.17 -14.33 -12.04
CA TYR A 205 -9.64 -14.04 -13.38
C TYR A 205 -10.15 -15.32 -14.06
N GLY A 206 -10.87 -15.17 -15.14
CA GLY A 206 -11.36 -16.27 -15.96
C GLY A 206 -11.45 -15.87 -17.43
N THR A 207 -12.07 -16.72 -18.24
CA THR A 207 -12.42 -16.40 -19.62
C THR A 207 -13.93 -16.27 -19.78
N GLY A 208 -14.38 -15.41 -20.68
CA GLY A 208 -15.81 -15.18 -20.88
C GLY A 208 -16.12 -14.61 -22.26
N SER A 209 -17.43 -14.58 -22.55
CA SER A 209 -17.99 -14.01 -23.78
C SER A 209 -19.27 -13.25 -23.44
N GLY A 210 -19.52 -12.13 -24.12
CA GLY A 210 -20.72 -11.34 -23.87
C GLY A 210 -20.68 -9.98 -24.53
N THR A 211 -21.60 -9.13 -24.09
CA THR A 211 -21.66 -7.71 -24.47
C THR A 211 -21.75 -6.85 -23.22
N GLY A 212 -21.27 -5.64 -23.30
CA GLY A 212 -21.34 -4.70 -22.18
C GLY A 212 -21.20 -3.26 -22.64
N LYS A 213 -21.27 -2.36 -21.65
CA LYS A 213 -20.90 -0.96 -21.81
C LYS A 213 -19.85 -0.62 -20.75
N GLY A 214 -18.81 0.04 -21.13
CA GLY A 214 -17.73 0.38 -20.21
C GLY A 214 -16.70 1.30 -20.83
N TYR A 215 -15.74 1.67 -20.02
CA TYR A 215 -14.64 2.54 -20.43
C TYR A 215 -13.66 1.78 -21.32
N ASN A 216 -13.42 2.30 -22.51
CA ASN A 216 -12.41 1.78 -23.43
C ASN A 216 -11.11 2.57 -23.24
N TYR A 217 -10.05 1.89 -22.82
CA TYR A 217 -8.74 2.51 -22.54
C TYR A 217 -8.07 3.10 -23.79
N ASN A 218 -8.35 2.56 -24.99
CA ASN A 218 -7.77 3.07 -26.23
C ASN A 218 -8.43 4.36 -26.68
N SER A 219 -9.78 4.43 -26.59
CA SER A 219 -10.51 5.64 -26.98
C SER A 219 -10.66 6.68 -25.89
N GLY A 220 -10.46 6.27 -24.61
CA GLY A 220 -10.68 7.11 -23.44
C GLY A 220 -12.14 7.44 -23.18
N LYS A 221 -13.09 6.66 -23.70
CA LYS A 221 -14.54 6.92 -23.65
C LYS A 221 -15.35 5.71 -23.19
N GLU A 222 -16.52 5.99 -22.66
CA GLU A 222 -17.55 4.97 -22.44
C GLU A 222 -18.18 4.55 -23.76
N GLU A 223 -18.17 3.26 -24.04
CA GLU A 223 -18.74 2.70 -25.27
C GLU A 223 -19.28 1.28 -25.06
N SER A 224 -20.16 0.85 -25.98
CA SER A 224 -20.63 -0.53 -26.01
C SER A 224 -19.58 -1.43 -26.66
N PHE A 225 -19.38 -2.61 -26.10
CA PHE A 225 -18.40 -3.57 -26.64
C PHE A 225 -18.95 -5.01 -26.56
N SER A 226 -18.33 -5.87 -27.39
CA SER A 226 -18.50 -7.31 -27.31
C SER A 226 -17.17 -7.98 -27.02
N PHE A 227 -17.23 -9.13 -26.35
CA PHE A 227 -16.05 -9.93 -26.06
C PHE A 227 -16.37 -11.42 -26.23
N SER A 228 -15.37 -12.18 -26.63
CA SER A 228 -15.51 -13.61 -26.92
C SER A 228 -14.22 -14.35 -26.60
N ASN A 229 -14.30 -15.25 -25.63
CA ASN A 229 -13.15 -15.98 -25.11
C ASN A 229 -12.01 -15.03 -24.62
N ASP A 230 -12.41 -13.84 -24.16
CA ASP A 230 -11.51 -12.83 -23.62
C ASP A 230 -11.31 -13.04 -22.11
N ILE A 231 -10.24 -12.48 -21.54
CA ILE A 231 -9.96 -12.58 -20.11
C ILE A 231 -10.88 -11.60 -19.37
N VAL A 232 -11.51 -12.08 -18.31
CA VAL A 232 -12.41 -11.31 -17.46
C VAL A 232 -11.91 -11.33 -16.02
N ILE A 233 -11.68 -10.16 -15.46
CA ILE A 233 -11.36 -9.95 -14.05
C ILE A 233 -12.61 -9.38 -13.39
N ASN A 234 -13.25 -10.16 -12.51
CA ASN A 234 -14.38 -9.67 -11.73
C ASN A 234 -13.88 -8.84 -10.54
N ALA A 235 -14.38 -7.62 -10.38
CA ALA A 235 -14.02 -6.77 -9.24
C ALA A 235 -14.66 -7.25 -7.92
N VAL A 236 -15.70 -8.10 -7.98
CA VAL A 236 -16.33 -8.70 -6.78
C VAL A 236 -15.54 -9.94 -6.36
N GLN A 237 -14.46 -9.73 -5.65
CA GLN A 237 -13.53 -10.77 -5.17
C GLN A 237 -12.74 -10.28 -3.96
N PRO A 238 -12.07 -11.16 -3.18
CA PRO A 238 -11.31 -10.72 -1.99
C PRO A 238 -10.27 -9.63 -2.28
N ARG A 239 -9.65 -9.63 -3.46
CA ARG A 239 -8.67 -8.63 -3.88
C ARG A 239 -9.28 -7.41 -4.60
N SER A 240 -10.55 -7.12 -4.37
CA SER A 240 -11.30 -6.04 -5.03
C SER A 240 -10.61 -4.67 -4.99
N ALA A 241 -10.04 -4.29 -3.86
CA ALA A 241 -9.29 -3.04 -3.73
C ALA A 241 -8.06 -3.01 -4.66
N MET A 242 -7.27 -4.08 -4.69
CA MET A 242 -6.12 -4.19 -5.60
C MET A 242 -6.56 -4.22 -7.07
N VAL A 243 -7.67 -4.89 -7.40
CA VAL A 243 -8.23 -4.86 -8.76
C VAL A 243 -8.55 -3.42 -9.17
N LYS A 244 -9.22 -2.65 -8.30
CA LYS A 244 -9.51 -1.25 -8.59
C LYS A 244 -8.23 -0.44 -8.79
N VAL A 245 -7.27 -0.53 -7.86
CA VAL A 245 -6.00 0.22 -7.92
C VAL A 245 -5.23 -0.06 -9.21
N LEU A 246 -5.20 -1.33 -9.65
CA LEU A 246 -4.44 -1.73 -10.84
C LEU A 246 -5.15 -1.41 -12.17
N PHE A 247 -6.48 -1.35 -12.16
CA PHE A 247 -7.27 -1.29 -13.40
C PHE A 247 -8.20 -0.09 -13.53
N GLU A 248 -8.30 0.79 -12.55
CA GLU A 248 -9.17 1.96 -12.76
C GLU A 248 -8.58 2.92 -13.80
N PRO A 249 -9.39 3.44 -14.73
CA PRO A 249 -8.87 4.32 -15.79
C PRO A 249 -8.44 5.70 -15.26
N LYS A 250 -8.98 6.11 -14.13
CA LYS A 250 -8.69 7.40 -13.48
C LYS A 250 -8.81 7.28 -11.97
N ALA A 251 -7.76 7.60 -11.26
CA ALA A 251 -7.80 7.74 -9.81
C ALA A 251 -8.36 9.10 -9.40
N LYS A 252 -9.10 9.14 -8.29
CA LYS A 252 -9.55 10.39 -7.67
C LYS A 252 -8.50 10.82 -6.65
N LEU A 253 -7.77 11.87 -6.95
CA LEU A 253 -6.79 12.45 -6.04
C LEU A 253 -7.32 13.76 -5.46
N VAL A 254 -7.11 13.97 -4.17
CA VAL A 254 -7.35 15.24 -3.47
C VAL A 254 -6.16 16.17 -3.68
N ASP A 255 -4.96 15.60 -3.73
CA ASP A 255 -3.70 16.27 -4.02
C ASP A 255 -2.96 15.49 -5.13
N SER A 256 -2.29 16.20 -6.02
CA SER A 256 -1.52 15.60 -7.11
C SER A 256 -0.04 15.39 -6.78
N ALA A 257 0.44 15.90 -5.65
CA ALA A 257 1.82 15.76 -5.23
C ALA A 257 2.02 14.47 -4.43
N THR A 258 2.72 13.50 -5.01
CA THR A 258 3.28 12.36 -4.29
C THR A 258 4.78 12.53 -4.16
N TYR A 259 5.39 11.96 -3.12
CA TYR A 259 6.83 12.15 -2.89
C TYR A 259 7.69 11.32 -3.84
N ASP A 260 7.14 10.26 -4.43
CA ASP A 260 7.84 9.41 -5.37
C ASP A 260 6.85 8.70 -6.30
N ILE A 261 7.03 8.84 -7.60
CA ILE A 261 6.18 8.21 -8.60
C ILE A 261 7.04 7.35 -9.51
N THR A 262 6.70 6.08 -9.60
CA THR A 262 7.23 5.19 -10.62
C THR A 262 6.13 4.80 -11.60
N ALA A 263 6.40 4.96 -12.89
CA ALA A 263 5.41 4.76 -13.97
C ALA A 263 5.22 3.27 -14.37
N TRP A 264 5.34 2.35 -13.43
CA TRP A 264 5.28 0.91 -13.70
C TRP A 264 3.92 0.43 -14.20
N ALA A 265 2.83 1.12 -13.83
CA ALA A 265 1.49 0.74 -14.28
C ALA A 265 1.24 1.02 -15.77
N LEU A 266 1.95 1.95 -16.40
CA LEU A 266 1.76 2.32 -17.79
C LEU A 266 1.90 1.17 -18.81
N PRO A 267 2.80 0.18 -18.63
CA PRO A 267 2.88 -0.96 -19.54
C PRO A 267 1.66 -1.88 -19.53
N TYR A 268 0.80 -1.79 -18.53
CA TYR A 268 -0.38 -2.64 -18.36
C TYR A 268 -1.70 -1.93 -18.67
N ALA A 269 -1.64 -0.62 -18.91
CA ALA A 269 -2.81 0.20 -19.24
C ALA A 269 -3.26 0.03 -20.70
#